data_3642bc9be79e022458dc0c4b5a46c0db
#
_entry.id   3642bc9be79e022458dc0c4b5a46c0db
#
_cell.length_a   1.000
_cell.length_b   1.000
_cell.length_c   1.000
_cell.angle_alpha   90.00
_cell.angle_beta   90.00
_cell.angle_gamma   90.00
#
_symmetry.space_group_name_H-M   'P 1'
#
loop_
_entity.id
_entity.type
_entity.pdbx_description
1 polymer ?
#
loop_
_entity_poly.entity_id
_entity_poly.type
_entity_poly.pdbx_seq_one_letter_code
_entity_poly.pdbx_strand_id
1 'polypeptide(L)'
;PELTGRENIYLYGTIIGMRRKEIAAKFQDIVNFSGVEKFLDLPVKRFSTGMYARLGFSIAIHADPDVLVIDEVLSVGDLAF
;
A
#
# COMPACT_ATOMS: atom_id res chain seq x y z
N PRO A 1 -5.07 15.38 11.60
CA PRO A 1 -4.83 14.08 12.23
C PRO A 1 -3.87 13.25 11.43
N GLU A 2 -3.11 12.47 12.14
CA GLU A 2 -2.10 11.67 11.51
C GLU A 2 -2.66 10.30 11.20
N LEU A 3 -2.43 9.85 9.99
CA LEU A 3 -2.85 8.50 9.63
C LEU A 3 -1.77 7.53 10.02
N THR A 4 -2.18 6.38 10.54
CA THR A 4 -1.26 5.28 10.78
C THR A 4 -1.11 4.51 9.48
N GLY A 5 -0.16 3.60 9.44
CA GLY A 5 0.00 2.74 8.27
C GLY A 5 -1.27 1.96 7.98
N ARG A 6 -1.91 1.46 9.03
CA ARG A 6 -3.16 0.70 8.92
C ARG A 6 -4.26 1.55 8.28
N GLU A 7 -4.42 2.76 8.77
CA GLU A 7 -5.43 3.67 8.22
C GLU A 7 -5.11 4.06 6.79
N ASN A 8 -3.84 4.23 6.50
CA ASN A 8 -3.40 4.60 5.17
C ASN A 8 -3.74 3.52 4.14
N ILE A 9 -3.65 2.25 4.52
CA ILE A 9 -4.01 1.17 3.63
C ILE A 9 -5.47 1.29 3.21
N TYR A 10 -6.35 1.55 4.18
CA TYR A 10 -7.78 1.69 3.87
C TYR A 10 -8.06 2.95 3.07
N LEU A 11 -7.43 4.05 3.43
CA LEU A 11 -7.64 5.29 2.71
C LEU A 11 -7.16 5.19 1.27
N TYR A 12 -5.93 4.77 1.09
CA TYR A 12 -5.35 4.69 -0.25
C TYR A 12 -6.06 3.65 -1.11
N GLY A 13 -6.39 2.51 -0.51
CA GLY A 13 -7.13 1.47 -1.21
C GLY A 13 -8.47 1.99 -1.73
N THR A 14 -9.15 2.77 -0.90
CA THR A 14 -10.42 3.37 -1.29
C THR A 14 -10.24 4.37 -2.43
N ILE A 15 -9.20 5.18 -2.37
CA ILE A 15 -8.91 6.16 -3.39
C ILE A 15 -8.71 5.50 -4.75
N ILE A 16 -8.05 4.37 -4.79
CA ILE A 16 -7.78 3.69 -6.04
C ILE A 16 -8.90 2.73 -6.47
N GLY A 17 -10.01 2.75 -5.75
CA GLY A 17 -11.19 2.03 -6.17
C GLY A 17 -11.53 0.72 -5.50
N MET A 18 -10.79 0.35 -4.47
CA MET A 18 -11.12 -0.88 -3.74
C MET A 18 -12.26 -0.65 -2.77
N ARG A 19 -13.09 -1.65 -2.60
CA ARG A 19 -14.12 -1.60 -1.59
C ARG A 19 -13.49 -1.99 -0.26
N ARG A 20 -14.05 -1.48 0.82
CA ARG A 20 -13.52 -1.78 2.15
C ARG A 20 -13.40 -3.28 2.40
N LYS A 21 -14.37 -4.04 1.94
CA LYS A 21 -14.38 -5.48 2.08
C LYS A 21 -13.20 -6.12 1.34
N GLU A 22 -12.87 -5.59 0.18
CA GLU A 22 -11.75 -6.08 -0.60
C GLU A 22 -10.43 -5.76 0.10
N ILE A 23 -10.34 -4.56 0.64
CA ILE A 23 -9.14 -4.14 1.36
C ILE A 23 -8.93 -5.06 2.58
N ALA A 24 -10.01 -5.31 3.31
CA ALA A 24 -9.93 -6.16 4.49
C ALA A 24 -9.49 -7.57 4.11
N ALA A 25 -10.00 -8.09 3.01
CA ALA A 25 -9.64 -9.44 2.56
C ALA A 25 -8.17 -9.55 2.16
N LYS A 26 -7.61 -8.47 1.65
CA LYS A 26 -6.23 -8.47 1.16
C LYS A 26 -5.24 -7.80 2.11
N PHE A 27 -5.75 -7.36 3.25
CA PHE A 27 -4.94 -6.58 4.18
C PHE A 27 -3.64 -7.27 4.57
N GLN A 28 -3.72 -8.51 4.97
CA GLN A 28 -2.55 -9.24 5.42
C GLN A 28 -1.53 -9.42 4.29
N ASP A 29 -2.01 -9.66 3.09
CA ASP A 29 -1.12 -9.82 1.95
C ASP A 29 -0.42 -8.51 1.63
N ILE A 30 -1.14 -7.41 1.72
CA ILE A 30 -0.57 -6.08 1.50
C ILE A 30 0.52 -5.80 2.52
N VAL A 31 0.25 -6.10 3.77
CA VAL A 31 1.21 -5.87 4.84
C VAL A 31 2.45 -6.75 4.66
N ASN A 32 2.23 -8.01 4.35
CA ASN A 32 3.35 -8.94 4.19
C ASN A 32 4.23 -8.53 3.02
N PHE A 33 3.62 -8.12 1.92
CA PHE A 33 4.37 -7.72 0.75
C PHE A 33 5.18 -6.44 1.00
N SER A 34 4.58 -5.50 1.69
CA SER A 34 5.22 -4.20 1.93
C SER A 34 6.28 -4.24 3.03
N GLY A 35 6.20 -5.22 3.92
CA GLY A 35 7.16 -5.34 5.01
C GLY A 35 6.98 -4.33 6.13
N VAL A 36 5.83 -3.67 6.20
CA VAL A 36 5.61 -2.63 7.22
C VAL A 36 4.87 -3.13 8.46
N GLU A 37 4.78 -4.43 8.61
CA GLU A 37 4.02 -5.05 9.69
C GLU A 37 4.31 -4.47 11.08
N LYS A 38 5.55 -4.22 11.40
CA LYS A 38 5.92 -3.69 12.70
C LYS A 38 5.61 -2.21 12.88
N PHE A 39 5.27 -1.56 11.78
CA PHE A 39 5.07 -0.11 11.78
C PHE A 39 3.62 0.28 11.51
N LEU A 40 2.72 -0.70 11.46
CA LEU A 40 1.32 -0.44 11.11
C LEU A 40 0.62 0.60 11.96
N ASP A 41 0.96 0.64 13.23
CA ASP A 41 0.27 1.57 14.12
C ASP A 41 1.01 2.88 14.35
N LEU A 42 2.10 3.08 13.62
CA LEU A 42 2.82 4.35 13.65
C LEU A 42 2.26 5.28 12.59
N PRO A 43 2.32 6.58 12.82
CA PRO A 43 1.90 7.54 11.79
C PRO A 43 2.75 7.37 10.54
N VAL A 44 2.11 7.40 9.37
CA VAL A 44 2.83 7.24 8.11
C VAL A 44 3.86 8.32 7.88
N LYS A 45 3.70 9.48 8.50
CA LYS A 45 4.69 10.54 8.35
C LYS A 45 6.03 10.13 8.95
N ARG A 46 6.05 9.08 9.77
CA ARG A 46 7.28 8.58 10.36
C ARG A 46 7.93 7.50 9.52
N PHE A 47 7.29 7.10 8.44
CA PHE A 47 7.84 6.10 7.56
C PHE A 47 8.96 6.73 6.74
N SER A 48 9.97 5.94 6.39
CA SER A 48 10.97 6.40 5.45
C SER A 48 10.31 6.51 4.07
N THR A 49 10.94 7.21 3.17
CA THR A 49 10.44 7.33 1.80
C THR A 49 10.28 5.96 1.16
N GLY A 50 11.26 5.09 1.36
CA GLY A 50 11.18 3.74 0.81
C GLY A 50 10.05 2.92 1.39
N MET A 51 9.82 3.04 2.71
CA MET A 51 8.72 2.34 3.37
C MET A 51 7.39 2.79 2.82
N TYR A 52 7.22 4.10 2.68
CA TYR A 52 5.97 4.66 2.22
C TYR A 52 5.71 4.24 0.76
N ALA A 53 6.75 4.28 -0.06
CA ALA A 53 6.65 3.88 -1.45
C ALA A 53 6.27 2.40 -1.58
N ARG A 54 6.90 1.55 -0.78
CA ARG A 54 6.59 0.12 -0.81
C ARG A 54 5.16 -0.16 -0.37
N LEU A 55 4.68 0.58 0.62
CA LEU A 55 3.31 0.40 1.07
C LEU A 55 2.34 0.78 -0.04
N GLY A 56 2.55 1.93 -0.67
CA GLY A 56 1.69 2.36 -1.77
C GLY A 56 1.71 1.37 -2.94
N PHE A 57 2.89 0.89 -3.29
CA PHE A 57 3.07 -0.09 -4.35
C PHE A 57 2.33 -1.39 -4.04
N SER A 58 2.45 -1.84 -2.80
CA SER A 58 1.78 -3.06 -2.35
C SER A 58 0.27 -2.94 -2.48
N ILE A 59 -0.28 -1.80 -2.06
CA ILE A 59 -1.71 -1.57 -2.16
C ILE A 59 -2.15 -1.59 -3.62
N ALA A 60 -1.40 -0.94 -4.48
CA ALA A 60 -1.72 -0.86 -5.90
C ALA A 60 -1.72 -2.24 -6.56
N ILE A 61 -0.73 -3.06 -6.25
CA ILE A 61 -0.62 -4.40 -6.82
C ILE A 61 -1.80 -5.26 -6.42
N HIS A 62 -2.25 -5.12 -5.18
CA HIS A 62 -3.32 -5.96 -4.69
C HIS A 62 -4.71 -5.43 -5.03
N ALA A 63 -4.79 -4.25 -5.61
CA ALA A 63 -6.07 -3.61 -5.87
C ALA A 63 -6.81 -4.25 -7.03
N ASP A 64 -6.22 -4.29 -8.20
CA ASP A 64 -6.89 -4.78 -9.37
C ASP A 64 -5.86 -5.17 -10.41
N PRO A 65 -5.78 -6.43 -10.74
CA PRO A 65 -4.79 -6.92 -11.68
C PRO A 65 -4.94 -6.36 -13.09
N ASP A 66 -6.12 -5.82 -13.39
CA ASP A 66 -6.31 -5.31 -14.73
C ASP A 66 -5.76 -3.93 -14.86
N VAL A 67 -5.40 -3.37 -13.79
CA VAL A 67 -4.95 -2.07 -13.88
C VAL A 67 -3.54 -2.09 -14.21
N LEU A 68 -3.34 -2.05 -15.38
CA LEU A 68 -2.06 -2.19 -15.71
C LEU A 68 -1.30 -1.02 -16.05
N VAL A 69 -1.78 0.05 -15.69
CA VAL A 69 -1.03 1.15 -15.34
C VAL A 69 0.13 0.70 -14.56
N ILE A 70 -0.01 -0.43 -14.12
CA ILE A 70 0.84 -1.20 -13.41
C ILE A 70 2.20 -1.34 -14.00
N ASP A 71 2.33 -1.39 -15.29
CA ASP A 71 3.65 -1.53 -15.88
C ASP A 71 4.55 -0.39 -15.46
N GLU A 72 3.99 0.82 -15.39
CA GLU A 72 4.77 1.94 -14.95
C GLU A 72 5.08 1.85 -13.47
N VAL A 73 4.12 1.41 -12.71
CA VAL A 73 4.30 1.27 -11.27
C VAL A 73 5.37 0.23 -10.98
N LEU A 74 5.36 -0.86 -11.71
CA LEU A 74 6.37 -1.89 -11.52
C LEU A 74 7.75 -1.38 -11.89
N SER A 75 7.86 -0.61 -12.95
CA SER A 75 9.14 -0.04 -13.34
C SER A 75 9.68 0.88 -12.27
N VAL A 76 8.80 1.70 -11.70
CA VAL A 76 9.20 2.60 -10.63
C VAL A 76 9.57 1.81 -9.38
N GLY A 77 8.80 0.77 -9.10
CA GLY A 77 9.07 -0.09 -7.95
C GLY A 77 10.43 -0.76 -8.06
N ASP A 78 10.77 -1.24 -9.24
CA ASP A 78 12.06 -1.88 -9.48
C ASP A 78 13.21 -0.91 -9.28
N LEU A 79 13.01 0.31 -9.71
CA LEU A 79 14.04 1.32 -9.54
C LEU A 79 14.17 1.76 -8.09
N ALA A 80 13.09 1.73 -7.36
CA ALA A 80 13.08 2.17 -5.98
C ALA A 80 13.64 1.11 -5.04
N PHE A 81 13.53 -0.11 -5.44
CA PHE A 81 13.95 -1.22 -4.60
C PHE A 81 15.30 -1.76 -5.02
#